data_61b23517bfbde50ac2fa8b7526b8dc69
#
_entry.id   61b23517bfbde50ac2fa8b7526b8dc69
#
_cell.length_a   1.000
_cell.length_b   1.000
_cell.length_c   1.000
_cell.angle_alpha   90.00
_cell.angle_beta   90.00
_cell.angle_gamma   90.00
#
_symmetry.space_group_name_H-M   'P 1'
#
loop_
_entity.id
_entity.type
_entity.pdbx_description
1 polymer ?
#
loop_
_entity_poly.entity_id
_entity_poly.type
_entity_poly.pdbx_seq_one_letter_code
_entity_poly.pdbx_strand_id
1 'polypeptide(L)'
;NGHVVKNAVLGMAEKRSPELAGWIKEHVSFPGTMVDRIVPAATDESLAEISQHLGVNDPCAISCEPFIQWVVEDNFVAGRPAWEVAGVQMVNDVLPWEEMKLRMLNGSHSFLAYLGYLSGFAHISDCMQDRAFRHAARTLMLNEQAPTLQIKDVDLTQYADKLIARFANPALKHKTWQIAMDGSQKLPQRMLAGIRIHLGCETDWSLLALGVAGWMRYVSGVD
;
A
#
# COMPACT_ATOMS: atom_id res chain seq x y z
N ASN A 1 0.04 4.06 -11.81
CA ASN A 1 -1.16 4.84 -11.92
C ASN A 1 -1.10 5.83 -13.07
N GLY A 2 -0.54 7.05 -12.98
CA GLY A 2 -0.44 7.99 -14.09
C GLY A 2 0.23 7.39 -15.33
N HIS A 3 1.37 6.72 -15.17
CA HIS A 3 2.08 6.06 -16.27
C HIS A 3 1.27 4.93 -16.91
N VAL A 4 0.53 4.14 -16.10
CA VAL A 4 -0.33 3.05 -16.61
C VAL A 4 -1.45 3.63 -17.46
N VAL A 5 -2.12 4.68 -16.97
CA VAL A 5 -3.19 5.36 -17.71
C VAL A 5 -2.65 5.99 -18.99
N LYS A 6 -1.51 6.67 -18.92
CA LYS A 6 -0.82 7.23 -20.10
C LYS A 6 -0.58 6.18 -21.18
N ASN A 7 0.02 5.04 -20.79
CA ASN A 7 0.34 3.96 -21.73
C ASN A 7 -0.93 3.36 -22.36
N ALA A 8 -1.97 3.14 -21.56
CA ALA A 8 -3.24 2.62 -22.06
C ALA A 8 -3.92 3.61 -23.05
N VAL A 9 -4.01 4.89 -22.67
CA VAL A 9 -4.61 5.94 -23.52
C VAL A 9 -3.86 6.11 -24.81
N LEU A 10 -2.51 6.19 -24.75
CA LEU A 10 -1.67 6.33 -25.95
C LEU A 10 -1.76 5.10 -26.85
N GLY A 11 -1.73 3.90 -26.30
CA GLY A 11 -1.86 2.66 -27.07
C GLY A 11 -3.22 2.53 -27.77
N MET A 12 -4.28 3.03 -27.16
CA MET A 12 -5.60 3.12 -27.82
C MET A 12 -5.63 4.22 -28.89
N ALA A 13 -5.06 5.38 -28.60
CA ALA A 13 -5.02 6.50 -29.54
C ALA A 13 -4.21 6.16 -30.79
N GLU A 14 -3.05 5.50 -30.66
CA GLU A 14 -2.20 5.06 -31.79
C GLU A 14 -2.95 4.12 -32.74
N LYS A 15 -3.79 3.22 -32.21
CA LYS A 15 -4.62 2.32 -33.02
C LYS A 15 -5.75 3.05 -33.74
N ARG A 16 -6.21 4.19 -33.23
CA ARG A 16 -7.31 4.96 -33.78
C ARG A 16 -6.83 6.04 -34.76
N SER A 17 -5.81 6.82 -34.39
CA SER A 17 -5.20 7.86 -35.17
C SER A 17 -3.81 8.20 -34.60
N PRO A 18 -2.72 8.04 -35.37
CA PRO A 18 -1.39 8.50 -34.95
C PRO A 18 -1.30 10.00 -34.64
N GLU A 19 -2.07 10.83 -35.35
CA GLU A 19 -2.17 12.27 -35.11
C GLU A 19 -2.76 12.57 -33.72
N LEU A 20 -3.82 11.84 -33.34
CA LEU A 20 -4.42 11.95 -32.00
C LEU A 20 -3.41 11.54 -30.92
N ALA A 21 -2.66 10.46 -31.13
CA ALA A 21 -1.62 10.03 -30.19
C ALA A 21 -0.52 11.08 -30.04
N GLY A 22 -0.09 11.71 -31.15
CA GLY A 22 0.85 12.83 -31.13
C GLY A 22 0.32 14.01 -30.32
N TRP A 23 -0.91 14.43 -30.60
CA TRP A 23 -1.56 15.53 -29.87
C TRP A 23 -1.67 15.25 -28.36
N ILE A 24 -2.06 14.03 -27.96
CA ILE A 24 -2.14 13.63 -26.55
C ILE A 24 -0.75 13.70 -25.88
N LYS A 25 0.30 13.23 -26.56
CA LYS A 25 1.67 13.29 -26.01
C LYS A 25 2.13 14.71 -25.71
N GLU A 26 1.72 15.67 -26.50
CA GLU A 26 2.13 17.07 -26.39
C GLU A 26 1.25 17.90 -25.45
N HIS A 27 -0.04 17.58 -25.34
CA HIS A 27 -1.00 18.48 -24.71
C HIS A 27 -1.68 17.90 -23.46
N VAL A 28 -1.49 16.59 -23.14
CA VAL A 28 -2.13 15.95 -22.00
C VAL A 28 -1.11 15.45 -21.00
N SER A 29 -1.22 15.88 -19.76
CA SER A 29 -0.46 15.33 -18.65
C SER A 29 -1.22 14.20 -17.94
N PHE A 30 -0.48 13.30 -17.30
CA PHE A 30 -1.01 12.16 -16.55
C PHE A 30 -0.35 12.13 -15.18
N PRO A 31 -0.66 13.09 -14.27
CA PRO A 31 -0.06 13.15 -12.96
C PRO A 31 -0.27 11.86 -12.18
N GLY A 32 0.81 11.32 -11.64
CA GLY A 32 0.75 10.20 -10.71
C GLY A 32 0.29 10.69 -9.34
N THR A 33 -0.29 9.77 -8.55
CA THR A 33 -0.71 10.07 -7.19
C THR A 33 -0.57 8.84 -6.28
N MET A 34 -0.17 9.06 -5.03
CA MET A 34 -0.13 8.05 -3.99
C MET A 34 -0.98 8.51 -2.81
N VAL A 35 -1.91 7.67 -2.39
CA VAL A 35 -2.73 7.89 -1.18
C VAL A 35 -2.43 6.80 -0.17
N ASP A 36 -2.19 7.19 1.07
CA ASP A 36 -2.00 6.28 2.19
C ASP A 36 -3.01 6.62 3.30
N ARG A 37 -3.97 5.75 3.48
CA ARG A 37 -4.93 5.67 4.58
C ARG A 37 -5.47 4.25 4.65
N ILE A 38 -5.42 3.61 5.81
CA ILE A 38 -6.03 2.30 5.97
C ILE A 38 -7.54 2.47 6.11
N VAL A 39 -8.27 1.84 5.19
CA VAL A 39 -9.73 1.84 5.12
C VAL A 39 -10.16 0.38 5.00
N PRO A 40 -10.54 -0.28 6.13
CA PRO A 40 -11.07 -1.64 6.09
C PRO A 40 -12.37 -1.71 5.28
N ALA A 41 -12.64 -2.88 4.67
CA ALA A 41 -13.92 -3.09 4.02
C ALA A 41 -15.06 -2.98 5.05
N ALA A 42 -16.14 -2.29 4.68
CA ALA A 42 -17.31 -2.15 5.53
C ALA A 42 -17.96 -3.54 5.78
N THR A 43 -18.40 -3.77 7.01
CA THR A 43 -19.19 -4.93 7.41
C THR A 43 -20.52 -4.45 8.00
N ASP A 44 -21.50 -5.32 8.08
CA ASP A 44 -22.81 -4.96 8.66
C ASP A 44 -22.66 -4.43 10.10
N GLU A 45 -21.74 -5.00 10.89
CA GLU A 45 -21.44 -4.52 12.23
C GLU A 45 -20.86 -3.11 12.22
N SER A 46 -19.89 -2.82 11.31
CA SER A 46 -19.29 -1.50 11.22
C SER A 46 -20.28 -0.44 10.74
N LEU A 47 -21.16 -0.78 9.81
CA LEU A 47 -22.23 0.10 9.35
C LEU A 47 -23.24 0.42 10.45
N ALA A 48 -23.63 -0.60 11.25
CA ALA A 48 -24.49 -0.41 12.39
C ALA A 48 -23.87 0.51 13.46
N GLU A 49 -22.59 0.30 13.79
CA GLU A 49 -21.83 1.12 14.72
C GLU A 49 -21.75 2.58 14.23
N ILE A 50 -21.43 2.80 12.95
CA ILE A 50 -21.37 4.15 12.36
C ILE A 50 -22.75 4.82 12.38
N SER A 51 -23.80 4.08 11.99
CA SER A 51 -25.19 4.59 12.01
C SER A 51 -25.63 5.03 13.41
N GLN A 52 -25.25 4.27 14.43
CA GLN A 52 -25.50 4.64 15.83
C GLN A 52 -24.78 5.94 16.23
N HIS A 53 -23.51 6.12 15.81
CA HIS A 53 -22.74 7.32 16.10
C HIS A 53 -23.26 8.55 15.36
N LEU A 54 -23.70 8.39 14.11
CA LEU A 54 -24.19 9.49 13.28
C LEU A 54 -25.65 9.83 13.58
N GLY A 55 -26.43 8.92 14.19
CA GLY A 55 -27.86 9.06 14.38
C GLY A 55 -28.70 8.93 13.10
N VAL A 56 -28.07 8.49 12.00
CA VAL A 56 -28.71 8.25 10.71
C VAL A 56 -28.16 6.97 10.07
N ASN A 57 -28.98 6.30 9.27
CA ASN A 57 -28.55 5.14 8.50
C ASN A 57 -27.89 5.63 7.19
N ASP A 58 -26.56 5.45 7.06
CA ASP A 58 -25.80 5.72 5.86
C ASP A 58 -25.21 4.40 5.30
N PRO A 59 -25.78 3.84 4.23
CA PRO A 59 -25.31 2.59 3.65
C PRO A 59 -23.96 2.74 2.90
N CYS A 60 -23.51 3.97 2.67
CA CYS A 60 -22.22 4.29 2.05
C CYS A 60 -21.14 4.67 3.07
N ALA A 61 -21.44 4.59 4.37
CA ALA A 61 -20.51 4.95 5.43
C ALA A 61 -19.28 4.04 5.44
N ILE A 62 -18.13 4.62 5.70
CA ILE A 62 -16.85 3.91 5.85
C ILE A 62 -16.13 4.38 7.10
N SER A 63 -15.45 3.45 7.77
CA SER A 63 -14.50 3.78 8.82
C SER A 63 -13.08 3.82 8.26
N CYS A 64 -12.24 4.67 8.81
CA CYS A 64 -10.83 4.76 8.44
C CYS A 64 -9.98 5.20 9.62
N GLU A 65 -8.67 4.99 9.52
CA GLU A 65 -7.73 5.53 10.50
C GLU A 65 -7.62 7.06 10.42
N PRO A 66 -7.15 7.72 11.50
CA PRO A 66 -6.90 9.17 11.49
C PRO A 66 -5.78 9.59 10.53
N PHE A 67 -4.79 8.72 10.30
CA PHE A 67 -3.66 9.00 9.41
C PHE A 67 -4.14 9.20 7.97
N ILE A 68 -3.59 10.21 7.31
CA ILE A 68 -3.73 10.44 5.87
C ILE A 68 -2.42 10.96 5.32
N GLN A 69 -2.00 10.44 4.18
CA GLN A 69 -0.97 11.01 3.34
C GLN A 69 -1.44 10.99 1.90
N TRP A 70 -1.35 12.14 1.23
CA TRP A 70 -1.66 12.27 -0.18
C TRP A 70 -0.51 12.97 -0.87
N VAL A 71 0.11 12.27 -1.83
CA VAL A 71 1.24 12.76 -2.64
C VAL A 71 0.78 12.81 -4.08
N VAL A 72 1.06 13.91 -4.79
CA VAL A 72 0.62 14.14 -6.18
C VAL A 72 1.77 14.76 -6.96
N GLU A 73 1.95 14.30 -8.20
CA GLU A 73 2.86 14.95 -9.14
C GLU A 73 2.34 16.31 -9.56
N ASP A 74 3.16 17.34 -9.43
CA ASP A 74 2.83 18.71 -9.84
C ASP A 74 3.05 18.92 -11.35
N ASN A 75 2.25 18.24 -12.15
CA ASN A 75 2.33 18.26 -13.61
C ASN A 75 0.94 18.44 -14.23
N PHE A 76 0.37 19.65 -14.09
CA PHE A 76 -0.96 20.00 -14.56
C PHE A 76 -0.88 21.03 -15.69
N VAL A 77 -1.40 20.69 -16.89
CA VAL A 77 -1.32 21.56 -18.09
C VAL A 77 -2.17 22.83 -17.99
N ALA A 78 -3.21 22.85 -17.18
CA ALA A 78 -4.13 23.97 -17.02
C ALA A 78 -4.13 24.57 -15.59
N GLY A 79 -3.09 24.29 -14.82
CA GLY A 79 -3.03 24.64 -13.39
C GLY A 79 -3.88 23.73 -12.51
N ARG A 80 -3.84 23.99 -11.20
CA ARG A 80 -4.54 23.23 -10.17
C ARG A 80 -4.91 24.09 -8.97
N PRO A 81 -5.85 23.66 -8.12
CA PRO A 81 -6.06 24.29 -6.82
C PRO A 81 -4.83 24.17 -5.92
N ALA A 82 -4.73 25.03 -4.91
CA ALA A 82 -3.67 25.01 -3.90
C ALA A 82 -3.88 23.89 -2.87
N TRP A 83 -3.78 22.63 -3.30
CA TRP A 83 -4.03 21.44 -2.46
C TRP A 83 -3.02 21.30 -1.31
N GLU A 84 -1.83 21.84 -1.45
CA GLU A 84 -0.81 21.92 -0.39
C GLU A 84 -1.33 22.62 0.88
N VAL A 85 -2.25 23.55 0.76
CA VAL A 85 -2.91 24.22 1.91
C VAL A 85 -3.73 23.22 2.74
N ALA A 86 -4.22 22.15 2.10
CA ALA A 86 -4.94 21.06 2.76
C ALA A 86 -4.00 19.88 3.14
N GLY A 87 -2.67 20.06 3.02
CA GLY A 87 -1.68 19.07 3.44
C GLY A 87 -1.28 18.06 2.35
N VAL A 88 -1.67 18.29 1.10
CA VAL A 88 -1.22 17.45 -0.02
C VAL A 88 0.25 17.72 -0.31
N GLN A 89 1.03 16.67 -0.45
CA GLN A 89 2.45 16.76 -0.82
C GLN A 89 2.58 16.82 -2.34
N MET A 90 3.02 17.97 -2.87
CA MET A 90 3.29 18.14 -4.29
C MET A 90 4.73 17.74 -4.58
N VAL A 91 4.95 16.85 -5.55
CA VAL A 91 6.26 16.28 -5.89
C VAL A 91 6.49 16.29 -7.40
N ASN A 92 7.74 16.16 -7.82
CA ASN A 92 8.09 16.01 -9.24
C ASN A 92 7.90 14.58 -9.75
N ASP A 93 8.06 13.57 -8.86
CA ASP A 93 7.93 12.16 -9.17
C ASP A 93 7.30 11.44 -7.98
N VAL A 94 6.19 10.77 -8.20
CA VAL A 94 5.47 10.02 -7.16
C VAL A 94 6.00 8.61 -6.97
N LEU A 95 6.77 8.06 -7.92
CA LEU A 95 7.19 6.67 -7.91
C LEU A 95 7.95 6.26 -6.62
N PRO A 96 8.90 7.04 -6.08
CA PRO A 96 9.56 6.69 -4.82
C PRO A 96 8.58 6.56 -3.64
N TRP A 97 7.53 7.38 -3.60
CA TRP A 97 6.48 7.34 -2.58
C TRP A 97 5.56 6.11 -2.73
N GLU A 98 5.22 5.77 -3.98
CA GLU A 98 4.46 4.54 -4.29
C GLU A 98 5.26 3.30 -3.86
N GLU A 99 6.54 3.21 -4.21
CA GLU A 99 7.41 2.09 -3.84
C GLU A 99 7.57 1.97 -2.33
N MET A 100 7.78 3.08 -1.62
CA MET A 100 7.85 3.11 -0.16
C MET A 100 6.58 2.53 0.46
N LYS A 101 5.42 3.03 0.06
CA LYS A 101 4.13 2.51 0.55
C LYS A 101 3.93 1.04 0.18
N LEU A 102 4.17 0.66 -1.07
CA LEU A 102 3.97 -0.71 -1.56
C LEU A 102 4.85 -1.71 -0.83
N ARG A 103 6.12 -1.38 -0.60
CA ARG A 103 7.06 -2.29 0.06
C ARG A 103 6.89 -2.25 1.57
N MET A 104 7.04 -1.08 2.22
CA MET A 104 7.05 -1.01 3.68
C MET A 104 5.66 -1.20 4.29
N LEU A 105 4.62 -0.50 3.83
CA LEU A 105 3.28 -0.67 4.39
C LEU A 105 2.61 -1.94 3.85
N ASN A 106 2.37 -2.00 2.53
CA ASN A 106 1.57 -3.06 1.96
C ASN A 106 2.27 -4.42 1.98
N GLY A 107 3.62 -4.45 1.85
CA GLY A 107 4.41 -5.66 1.98
C GLY A 107 4.38 -6.23 3.39
N SER A 108 4.65 -5.41 4.40
CA SER A 108 4.57 -5.83 5.81
C SER A 108 3.15 -6.22 6.21
N HIS A 109 2.15 -5.54 5.68
CA HIS A 109 0.74 -5.90 5.89
C HIS A 109 0.43 -7.28 5.33
N SER A 110 0.93 -7.61 4.12
CA SER A 110 0.79 -8.96 3.54
C SER A 110 1.55 -10.01 4.35
N PHE A 111 2.77 -9.72 4.80
CA PHE A 111 3.57 -10.58 5.67
C PHE A 111 2.80 -10.94 6.95
N LEU A 112 2.29 -9.94 7.65
CA LEU A 112 1.49 -10.12 8.87
C LEU A 112 0.18 -10.87 8.59
N ALA A 113 -0.45 -10.63 7.44
CA ALA A 113 -1.71 -11.26 7.09
C ALA A 113 -1.56 -12.77 6.87
N TYR A 114 -0.57 -13.20 6.09
CA TYR A 114 -0.35 -14.63 5.85
C TYR A 114 0.12 -15.37 7.10
N LEU A 115 1.16 -14.88 7.74
CA LEU A 115 1.70 -15.54 8.93
C LEU A 115 0.73 -15.47 10.12
N GLY A 116 0.04 -14.34 10.29
CA GLY A 116 -0.96 -14.16 11.33
C GLY A 116 -2.16 -15.08 11.14
N TYR A 117 -2.68 -15.19 9.92
CA TYR A 117 -3.76 -16.13 9.60
C TYR A 117 -3.36 -17.58 9.92
N LEU A 118 -2.18 -18.01 9.46
CA LEU A 118 -1.66 -19.36 9.71
C LEU A 118 -1.36 -19.63 11.18
N SER A 119 -1.18 -18.58 11.98
CA SER A 119 -0.99 -18.67 13.44
C SER A 119 -2.30 -18.49 14.24
N GLY A 120 -3.47 -18.38 13.55
CA GLY A 120 -4.77 -18.28 14.18
C GLY A 120 -5.16 -16.87 14.65
N PHE A 121 -4.41 -15.81 14.28
CA PHE A 121 -4.79 -14.43 14.60
C PHE A 121 -5.90 -13.93 13.67
N ALA A 122 -6.98 -13.40 14.24
CA ALA A 122 -8.10 -12.87 13.48
C ALA A 122 -7.80 -11.50 12.84
N HIS A 123 -7.08 -10.63 13.55
CA HIS A 123 -6.80 -9.26 13.11
C HIS A 123 -5.30 -8.95 13.13
N ILE A 124 -4.91 -7.94 12.35
CA ILE A 124 -3.52 -7.44 12.34
C ILE A 124 -3.12 -6.88 13.71
N SER A 125 -4.04 -6.22 14.40
CA SER A 125 -3.80 -5.72 15.76
C SER A 125 -3.48 -6.84 16.74
N ASP A 126 -4.05 -8.04 16.56
CA ASP A 126 -3.76 -9.21 17.40
C ASP A 126 -2.32 -9.69 17.16
N CYS A 127 -1.87 -9.75 15.89
CA CYS A 127 -0.48 -10.04 15.57
C CYS A 127 0.48 -9.05 16.26
N MET A 128 0.09 -7.78 16.37
CA MET A 128 0.92 -6.74 16.99
C MET A 128 1.01 -6.85 18.51
N GLN A 129 0.16 -7.62 19.18
CA GLN A 129 0.33 -7.95 20.60
C GLN A 129 1.45 -8.96 20.81
N ASP A 130 1.72 -9.81 19.84
CA ASP A 130 2.84 -10.77 19.88
C ASP A 130 4.16 -10.04 19.59
N ARG A 131 5.15 -10.23 20.49
CA ARG A 131 6.47 -9.57 20.39
C ARG A 131 7.28 -10.06 19.19
N ALA A 132 7.16 -11.34 18.82
CA ALA A 132 7.90 -11.90 17.69
C ALA A 132 7.37 -11.36 16.37
N PHE A 133 6.04 -11.29 16.20
CA PHE A 133 5.41 -10.69 15.01
C PHE A 133 5.77 -9.21 14.86
N ARG A 134 5.69 -8.45 15.95
CA ARG A 134 6.06 -7.02 15.94
C ARG A 134 7.51 -6.82 15.57
N HIS A 135 8.41 -7.62 16.16
CA HIS A 135 9.83 -7.56 15.87
C HIS A 135 10.13 -7.95 14.42
N ALA A 136 9.55 -9.06 13.93
CA ALA A 136 9.74 -9.52 12.55
C ALA A 136 9.23 -8.48 11.53
N ALA A 137 8.06 -7.88 11.75
CA ALA A 137 7.53 -6.86 10.86
C ALA A 137 8.44 -5.62 10.81
N ARG A 138 8.93 -5.15 11.97
CA ARG A 138 9.85 -4.01 12.01
C ARG A 138 11.20 -4.34 11.35
N THR A 139 11.74 -5.53 11.59
CA THR A 139 12.99 -5.99 10.98
C THR A 139 12.85 -6.10 9.46
N LEU A 140 11.76 -6.69 8.97
CA LEU A 140 11.42 -6.75 7.55
C LEU A 140 11.43 -5.35 6.92
N MET A 141 10.74 -4.37 7.55
CA MET A 141 10.68 -3.01 7.04
C MET A 141 12.05 -2.35 6.93
N LEU A 142 12.88 -2.46 7.98
CA LEU A 142 14.13 -1.71 8.07
C LEU A 142 15.31 -2.40 7.37
N ASN A 143 15.38 -3.73 7.43
CA ASN A 143 16.54 -4.47 6.96
C ASN A 143 16.38 -5.00 5.54
N GLU A 144 15.13 -5.26 5.10
CA GLU A 144 14.90 -5.88 3.80
C GLU A 144 14.06 -5.01 2.85
N GLN A 145 13.16 -4.15 3.33
CA GLN A 145 12.35 -3.30 2.47
C GLN A 145 12.98 -1.92 2.26
N ALA A 146 13.35 -1.22 3.32
CA ALA A 146 13.95 0.11 3.24
C ALA A 146 15.21 0.18 2.35
N PRO A 147 16.16 -0.80 2.40
CA PRO A 147 17.33 -0.76 1.52
C PRO A 147 17.01 -0.85 0.03
N THR A 148 15.82 -1.30 -0.34
CA THR A 148 15.40 -1.39 -1.76
C THR A 148 14.81 -0.10 -2.30
N LEU A 149 14.63 0.94 -1.47
CA LEU A 149 13.95 2.18 -1.81
C LEU A 149 14.92 3.25 -2.30
N GLN A 150 14.47 4.07 -3.24
CA GLN A 150 15.21 5.21 -3.80
C GLN A 150 14.57 6.55 -3.38
N ILE A 151 13.96 6.60 -2.19
CA ILE A 151 13.34 7.82 -1.65
C ILE A 151 14.36 8.64 -0.88
N LYS A 152 14.31 9.97 -1.03
CA LYS A 152 15.17 10.93 -0.32
C LYS A 152 14.35 11.74 0.66
N ASP A 153 15.03 12.30 1.66
CA ASP A 153 14.45 13.23 2.64
C ASP A 153 13.28 12.66 3.47
N VAL A 154 13.23 11.32 3.60
CA VAL A 154 12.27 10.61 4.45
C VAL A 154 13.02 9.76 5.48
N ASP A 155 12.69 9.95 6.76
CA ASP A 155 13.15 9.06 7.82
C ASP A 155 12.38 7.74 7.80
N LEU A 156 12.96 6.72 7.14
CA LEU A 156 12.34 5.39 7.01
C LEU A 156 12.23 4.66 8.35
N THR A 157 13.07 4.99 9.35
CA THR A 157 12.95 4.43 10.71
C THR A 157 11.70 4.97 11.39
N GLN A 158 11.52 6.29 11.36
CA GLN A 158 10.32 6.92 11.91
C GLN A 158 9.06 6.45 11.16
N TYR A 159 9.17 6.27 9.83
CA TYR A 159 8.06 5.74 9.03
C TYR A 159 7.68 4.32 9.46
N ALA A 160 8.65 3.42 9.64
CA ALA A 160 8.42 2.07 10.13
C ALA A 160 7.76 2.06 11.51
N ASP A 161 8.23 2.90 12.45
CA ASP A 161 7.66 2.99 13.79
C ASP A 161 6.21 3.49 13.78
N LYS A 162 5.89 4.46 12.90
CA LYS A 162 4.51 4.89 12.65
C LYS A 162 3.64 3.76 12.08
N LEU A 163 4.17 2.95 11.16
CA LEU A 163 3.45 1.80 10.61
C LEU A 163 3.15 0.76 11.68
N ILE A 164 4.11 0.44 12.54
CA ILE A 164 3.91 -0.48 13.67
C ILE A 164 2.78 0.02 14.60
N ALA A 165 2.77 1.32 14.90
CA ALA A 165 1.71 1.93 15.72
C ALA A 165 0.34 1.87 15.02
N ARG A 166 0.26 2.11 13.71
CA ARG A 166 -0.97 2.00 12.92
C ARG A 166 -1.50 0.57 12.89
N PHE A 167 -0.64 -0.43 12.68
CA PHE A 167 -1.00 -1.85 12.70
C PHE A 167 -1.48 -2.33 14.07
N ALA A 168 -0.96 -1.75 15.14
CA ALA A 168 -1.36 -2.07 16.51
C ALA A 168 -2.72 -1.45 16.92
N ASN A 169 -3.34 -0.61 16.09
CA ASN A 169 -4.61 0.04 16.40
C ASN A 169 -5.78 -0.97 16.37
N PRO A 170 -6.37 -1.33 17.53
CA PRO A 170 -7.44 -2.34 17.59
C PRO A 170 -8.78 -1.82 17.03
N ALA A 171 -8.94 -0.51 16.90
CA ALA A 171 -10.18 0.08 16.38
C ALA A 171 -10.37 -0.19 14.88
N LEU A 172 -9.28 -0.48 14.14
CA LEU A 172 -9.36 -0.76 12.70
C LEU A 172 -10.00 -2.13 12.39
N LYS A 173 -9.92 -3.11 13.31
CA LYS A 173 -10.48 -4.48 13.16
C LYS A 173 -10.15 -5.11 11.77
N HIS A 174 -8.93 -4.84 11.24
CA HIS A 174 -8.54 -5.26 9.90
C HIS A 174 -8.19 -6.76 9.89
N LYS A 175 -9.07 -7.56 9.30
CA LYS A 175 -8.99 -9.04 9.34
C LYS A 175 -7.82 -9.55 8.49
N THR A 176 -7.08 -10.52 9.02
CA THR A 176 -5.91 -11.12 8.35
C THR A 176 -6.30 -11.73 6.99
N TRP A 177 -7.42 -12.47 6.92
CA TRP A 177 -7.90 -13.08 5.68
C TRP A 177 -8.31 -12.06 4.60
N GLN A 178 -8.86 -10.90 4.98
CA GLN A 178 -9.22 -9.85 4.01
C GLN A 178 -7.98 -9.27 3.32
N ILE A 179 -6.89 -9.10 4.07
CA ILE A 179 -5.62 -8.60 3.53
C ILE A 179 -4.92 -9.68 2.70
N ALA A 180 -5.06 -10.95 3.10
CA ALA A 180 -4.46 -12.11 2.44
C ALA A 180 -5.02 -12.38 1.03
N MET A 181 -6.21 -11.85 0.71
CA MET A 181 -6.83 -11.99 -0.62
C MET A 181 -5.94 -11.43 -1.73
N ASP A 182 -6.07 -11.99 -2.95
CA ASP A 182 -5.39 -11.53 -4.17
C ASP A 182 -3.85 -11.54 -4.10
N GLY A 183 -3.27 -12.48 -3.36
CA GLY A 183 -1.82 -12.56 -3.15
C GLY A 183 -1.02 -12.64 -4.45
N SER A 184 -1.47 -13.41 -5.43
CA SER A 184 -0.82 -13.53 -6.75
C SER A 184 -0.74 -12.18 -7.49
N GLN A 185 -1.67 -11.27 -7.26
CA GLN A 185 -1.68 -9.91 -7.83
C GLN A 185 -0.85 -8.92 -6.99
N LYS A 186 -0.81 -9.12 -5.68
CA LYS A 186 -0.21 -8.18 -4.73
C LYS A 186 1.29 -8.43 -4.50
N LEU A 187 1.71 -9.70 -4.34
CA LEU A 187 3.08 -10.06 -3.95
C LEU A 187 4.16 -9.64 -4.96
N PRO A 188 3.94 -9.66 -6.29
CA PRO A 188 4.96 -9.23 -7.24
C PRO A 188 5.56 -7.87 -6.91
N GLN A 189 4.75 -6.87 -6.63
CA GLN A 189 5.18 -5.50 -6.34
C GLN A 189 5.49 -5.26 -4.85
N ARG A 190 4.93 -6.07 -3.93
CA ARG A 190 5.08 -5.89 -2.49
C ARG A 190 6.30 -6.58 -1.90
N MET A 191 6.68 -7.74 -2.46
CA MET A 191 7.76 -8.60 -1.96
C MET A 191 8.73 -9.04 -3.04
N LEU A 192 8.26 -9.59 -4.18
CA LEU A 192 9.14 -10.18 -5.18
C LEU A 192 10.06 -9.14 -5.85
N ALA A 193 9.60 -7.90 -6.02
CA ALA A 193 10.43 -6.82 -6.53
C ALA A 193 11.61 -6.54 -5.59
N GLY A 194 11.37 -6.51 -4.26
CA GLY A 194 12.43 -6.38 -3.25
C GLY A 194 13.39 -7.55 -3.26
N ILE A 195 12.89 -8.79 -3.32
CA ILE A 195 13.72 -10.01 -3.41
C ILE A 195 14.65 -9.96 -4.63
N ARG A 196 14.16 -9.51 -5.79
CA ARG A 196 15.01 -9.38 -6.99
C ARG A 196 16.17 -8.40 -6.79
N ILE A 197 15.95 -7.30 -6.07
CA ILE A 197 17.00 -6.33 -5.74
C ILE A 197 18.04 -6.98 -4.82
N HIS A 198 17.61 -7.65 -3.75
CA HIS A 198 18.51 -8.35 -2.82
C HIS A 198 19.33 -9.45 -3.49
N LEU A 199 18.73 -10.24 -4.39
CA LEU A 199 19.43 -11.23 -5.19
C LEU A 199 20.51 -10.62 -6.08
N GLY A 200 20.27 -9.44 -6.63
CA GLY A 200 21.26 -8.71 -7.44
C GLY A 200 22.38 -8.07 -6.63
N CYS A 201 22.16 -7.82 -5.32
CA CYS A 201 23.12 -7.20 -4.41
C CYS A 201 23.74 -8.19 -3.42
N GLU A 202 23.37 -9.48 -3.48
CA GLU A 202 23.80 -10.54 -2.56
C GLU A 202 23.56 -10.20 -1.07
N THR A 203 22.42 -9.56 -0.77
CA THR A 203 22.01 -9.17 0.58
C THR A 203 20.90 -10.06 1.12
N ASP A 204 20.66 -10.05 2.44
CA ASP A 204 19.64 -10.88 3.09
C ASP A 204 18.22 -10.49 2.74
N TRP A 205 17.35 -11.49 2.52
CA TRP A 205 15.93 -11.36 2.18
C TRP A 205 15.08 -12.47 2.84
N SER A 206 15.55 -12.99 3.96
CA SER A 206 14.96 -14.15 4.64
C SER A 206 13.52 -13.91 5.08
N LEU A 207 13.19 -12.71 5.57
CA LEU A 207 11.83 -12.37 5.99
C LEU A 207 10.90 -12.14 4.79
N LEU A 208 11.38 -11.56 3.70
CA LEU A 208 10.62 -11.49 2.45
C LEU A 208 10.30 -12.89 1.93
N ALA A 209 11.28 -13.82 1.98
CA ALA A 209 11.07 -15.24 1.62
C ALA A 209 10.06 -15.91 2.55
N LEU A 210 10.15 -15.66 3.86
CA LEU A 210 9.19 -16.19 4.82
C LEU A 210 7.76 -15.69 4.52
N GLY A 211 7.59 -14.42 4.16
CA GLY A 211 6.30 -13.88 3.75
C GLY A 211 5.73 -14.56 2.51
N VAL A 212 6.58 -14.83 1.50
CA VAL A 212 6.18 -15.57 0.29
C VAL A 212 5.85 -17.03 0.62
N ALA A 213 6.65 -17.70 1.46
CA ALA A 213 6.38 -19.06 1.91
C ALA A 213 5.06 -19.13 2.70
N GLY A 214 4.77 -18.13 3.54
CA GLY A 214 3.48 -18.00 4.22
C GLY A 214 2.31 -17.90 3.23
N TRP A 215 2.46 -17.12 2.16
CA TRP A 215 1.45 -17.09 1.09
C TRP A 215 1.30 -18.46 0.39
N MET A 216 2.40 -19.12 0.06
CA MET A 216 2.35 -20.46 -0.58
C MET A 216 1.61 -21.45 0.32
N ARG A 217 1.86 -21.44 1.62
CA ARG A 217 1.14 -22.27 2.58
C ARG A 217 -0.35 -21.91 2.66
N TYR A 218 -0.66 -20.61 2.73
CA TYR A 218 -2.03 -20.10 2.77
C TYR A 218 -2.87 -20.56 1.56
N VAL A 219 -2.31 -20.47 0.32
CA VAL A 219 -3.06 -20.85 -0.89
C VAL A 219 -3.10 -22.37 -1.13
N SER A 220 -2.27 -23.15 -0.44
CA SER A 220 -2.30 -24.61 -0.54
C SER A 220 -3.55 -25.22 0.11
N GLY A 221 -4.25 -24.49 0.97
CA GLY A 221 -5.45 -24.96 1.67
C GLY A 221 -5.20 -26.16 2.60
N VAL A 222 -3.95 -26.41 2.97
CA VAL A 222 -3.59 -27.49 3.89
C VAL A 222 -3.50 -26.88 5.29
N ASP A 223 -4.46 -27.20 6.14
CA ASP A 223 -4.48 -26.84 7.57
C ASP A 223 -3.42 -27.62 8.38
#